data_6b81168c7c0648737599153ab90cfbe9
#
_entry.id   6b81168c7c0648737599153ab90cfbe9
#
_cell.length_a   1.000
_cell.length_b   1.000
_cell.length_c   1.000
_cell.angle_alpha   90.00
_cell.angle_beta   90.00
_cell.angle_gamma   90.00
#
_symmetry.space_group_name_H-M   'P 1'
#
loop_
_entity.id
_entity.type
_entity.pdbx_description
1 polymer ?
#
loop_
_entity_poly.entity_id
_entity_poly.type
_entity_poly.pdbx_seq_one_letter_code
_entity_poly.pdbx_strand_id
1 'polypeptide(L)'
;MFASNLDKNKFKNICLIDSNSKIGQKIKVSGGAKCNITNELVSDKNYLGDRTFAKEILKNFSKDDLLKFLNKNQVFPKINPKIVKGTYFCNS
;
A
#
# COMPACT_ATOMS: atom_id res chain seq x y z
N MET A 1 1.50 6.84 4.38
CA MET A 1 2.81 6.94 3.68
C MET A 1 3.41 8.34 3.73
N PHE A 2 2.63 9.35 3.45
CA PHE A 2 3.17 10.73 3.47
C PHE A 2 3.74 11.10 4.83
N ALA A 3 2.96 10.93 5.91
CA ALA A 3 3.40 11.29 7.26
C ALA A 3 4.63 10.50 7.72
N SER A 4 4.71 9.19 7.37
CA SER A 4 5.85 8.34 7.76
C SER A 4 7.15 8.68 7.03
N ASN A 5 7.08 9.43 5.92
CA ASN A 5 8.24 9.90 5.18
C ASN A 5 8.69 11.32 5.58
N LEU A 6 7.97 11.96 6.49
CA LEU A 6 8.37 13.28 6.99
C LEU A 6 9.57 13.17 7.94
N ASP A 7 10.49 14.12 7.82
CA ASP A 7 11.63 14.21 8.75
C ASP A 7 11.14 14.68 10.12
N LYS A 8 11.14 13.77 11.09
CA LYS A 8 10.68 14.05 12.46
C LYS A 8 11.58 15.05 13.20
N ASN A 9 12.81 15.24 12.76
CA ASN A 9 13.69 16.27 13.32
C ASN A 9 13.30 17.67 12.82
N LYS A 10 12.74 17.75 11.61
CA LYS A 10 12.29 18.99 10.98
C LYS A 10 10.83 19.30 11.30
N PHE A 11 9.98 18.27 11.36
CA PHE A 11 8.54 18.38 11.66
C PHE A 11 8.23 17.68 12.98
N LYS A 12 8.25 18.43 14.09
CA LYS A 12 8.06 17.87 15.44
C LYS A 12 6.59 17.57 15.75
N ASN A 13 5.67 18.33 15.17
CA ASN A 13 4.23 18.20 15.40
C ASN A 13 3.55 17.74 14.12
N ILE A 14 3.19 16.47 14.06
CA ILE A 14 2.49 15.89 12.92
C ILE A 14 1.10 15.42 13.39
N CYS A 15 0.05 15.87 12.69
CA CYS A 15 -1.33 15.51 13.00
C CYS A 15 -1.97 14.84 11.79
N LEU A 16 -2.64 13.71 12.01
CA LEU A 16 -3.46 13.03 11.01
C LEU A 16 -4.93 13.35 11.28
N ILE A 17 -5.64 13.82 10.25
CA ILE A 17 -7.05 14.17 10.35
C ILE A 17 -7.87 13.21 9.50
N ASP A 18 -8.88 12.59 10.12
CA ASP A 18 -9.80 11.67 9.46
C ASP A 18 -11.22 11.99 9.93
N SER A 19 -12.18 12.04 9.00
CA SER A 19 -13.59 12.30 9.31
C SER A 19 -14.29 11.11 9.98
N ASN A 20 -13.72 9.92 9.90
CA ASN A 20 -14.26 8.72 10.55
C ASN A 20 -13.90 8.69 12.04
N SER A 21 -14.71 7.98 12.83
CA SER A 21 -14.48 7.81 14.26
C SER A 21 -13.17 7.08 14.58
N LYS A 22 -12.70 6.24 13.65
CA LYS A 22 -11.43 5.50 13.77
C LYS A 22 -10.61 5.68 12.51
N ILE A 23 -9.30 5.88 12.65
CA ILE A 23 -8.37 5.99 11.54
C ILE A 23 -8.26 4.66 10.79
N GLY A 24 -8.18 4.72 9.46
CA GLY A 24 -7.92 3.56 8.62
C GLY A 24 -9.13 2.67 8.37
N GLN A 25 -10.36 3.16 8.46
CA GLN A 25 -11.57 2.37 8.23
C GLN A 25 -11.60 1.71 6.85
N LYS A 26 -11.23 2.44 5.80
CA LYS A 26 -11.20 1.88 4.44
C LYS A 26 -10.18 0.75 4.30
N ILE A 27 -9.05 0.85 4.97
CA ILE A 27 -8.04 -0.20 4.98
C ILE A 27 -8.58 -1.46 5.64
N LYS A 28 -9.31 -1.33 6.74
CA LYS A 28 -9.89 -2.46 7.47
C LYS A 28 -10.90 -3.26 6.66
N VAL A 29 -11.67 -2.60 5.80
CA VAL A 29 -12.71 -3.27 5.00
C VAL A 29 -12.23 -3.67 3.61
N SER A 30 -11.04 -3.26 3.19
CA SER A 30 -10.50 -3.65 1.89
C SER A 30 -10.17 -5.16 1.84
N GLY A 31 -10.24 -5.74 0.65
CA GLY A 31 -9.88 -7.15 0.46
C GLY A 31 -10.74 -8.15 1.23
N GLY A 32 -11.99 -7.85 1.52
CA GLY A 32 -12.90 -8.76 2.23
C GLY A 32 -12.46 -9.08 3.65
N ALA A 33 -12.21 -8.06 4.44
CA ALA A 33 -11.74 -8.10 5.84
C ALA A 33 -10.24 -8.40 6.01
N LYS A 34 -9.52 -8.60 4.93
CA LYS A 34 -8.05 -8.65 4.95
C LYS A 34 -7.51 -7.56 4.04
N CYS A 35 -6.63 -6.72 4.55
CA CYS A 35 -6.07 -5.62 3.78
C CYS A 35 -5.28 -6.17 2.58
N ASN A 36 -5.80 -5.92 1.38
CA ASN A 36 -5.13 -6.23 0.13
C ASN A 36 -4.11 -5.12 -0.17
N ILE A 37 -2.85 -5.47 -0.23
CA ILE A 37 -1.75 -4.50 -0.40
C ILE A 37 -1.39 -4.33 -1.87
N THR A 38 -1.02 -5.43 -2.53
CA THR A 38 -0.56 -5.43 -3.92
C THR A 38 -0.59 -6.84 -4.49
N ASN A 39 -0.12 -7.00 -5.73
CA ASN A 39 -0.02 -8.30 -6.39
C ASN A 39 1.37 -8.44 -7.01
N GLU A 40 1.93 -9.64 -7.02
CA GLU A 40 3.26 -9.91 -7.59
C GLU A 40 3.34 -9.65 -9.10
N LEU A 41 2.19 -9.72 -9.79
CA LEU A 41 2.09 -9.52 -11.23
C LEU A 41 1.59 -8.12 -11.64
N VAL A 42 1.63 -7.16 -10.71
CA VAL A 42 1.17 -5.80 -11.02
C VAL A 42 1.99 -5.16 -12.14
N SER A 43 1.30 -4.63 -13.13
CA SER A 43 1.92 -3.94 -14.28
C SER A 43 0.95 -2.90 -14.85
N ASP A 44 1.43 -2.08 -15.77
CA ASP A 44 0.59 -1.11 -16.48
C ASP A 44 -0.59 -1.78 -17.23
N LYS A 45 -0.44 -3.05 -17.62
CA LYS A 45 -1.47 -3.83 -18.32
C LYS A 45 -2.71 -4.09 -17.46
N ASN A 46 -2.61 -3.99 -16.14
CA ASN A 46 -3.72 -4.18 -15.22
C ASN A 46 -4.57 -2.93 -15.03
N TYR A 47 -4.17 -1.80 -15.62
CA TYR A 47 -4.88 -0.54 -15.48
C TYR A 47 -5.74 -0.24 -16.70
N LEU A 48 -6.92 0.33 -16.46
CA LEU A 48 -7.78 0.89 -17.49
C LEU A 48 -7.42 2.37 -17.69
N GLY A 49 -7.57 2.87 -18.91
CA GLY A 49 -7.28 4.27 -19.21
C GLY A 49 -5.84 4.46 -19.70
N ASP A 50 -5.15 5.45 -19.18
CA ASP A 50 -3.80 5.82 -19.64
C ASP A 50 -2.73 4.88 -19.07
N ARG A 51 -2.40 3.85 -19.85
CA ARG A 51 -1.37 2.87 -19.47
C ARG A 51 0.04 3.46 -19.46
N THR A 52 0.32 4.44 -20.32
CA THR A 52 1.61 5.10 -20.33
C THR A 52 1.87 5.82 -19.03
N PHE A 53 0.86 6.52 -18.53
CA PHE A 53 0.91 7.19 -17.24
C PHE A 53 1.09 6.18 -16.09
N ALA A 54 0.32 5.09 -16.10
CA ALA A 54 0.43 4.04 -15.09
C ALA A 54 1.82 3.40 -15.08
N LYS A 55 2.38 3.12 -16.26
CA LYS A 55 3.72 2.56 -16.41
C LYS A 55 4.79 3.46 -15.80
N GLU A 56 4.69 4.76 -16.04
CA GLU A 56 5.63 5.75 -15.52
C GLU A 56 5.58 5.82 -13.99
N ILE A 57 4.38 5.82 -13.40
CA ILE A 57 4.22 5.81 -11.95
C ILE A 57 4.78 4.52 -11.35
N LEU A 58 4.49 3.37 -11.93
CA LEU A 58 5.02 2.08 -11.46
C LEU A 58 6.53 1.98 -11.59
N LYS A 59 7.13 2.65 -12.57
CA LYS A 59 8.60 2.74 -12.72
C LYS A 59 9.21 3.56 -11.58
N ASN A 60 8.56 4.63 -11.15
CA ASN A 60 9.05 5.51 -10.08
C ASN A 60 8.83 4.92 -8.69
N PHE A 61 7.76 4.15 -8.51
CA PHE A 61 7.45 3.48 -7.25
C PHE A 61 6.82 2.13 -7.55
N SER A 62 7.64 1.10 -7.63
CA SER A 62 7.22 -0.26 -7.97
C SER A 62 6.57 -1.01 -6.79
N LYS A 63 6.01 -2.19 -7.08
CA LYS A 63 5.55 -3.13 -6.06
C LYS A 63 6.67 -3.46 -5.06
N ASP A 64 7.88 -3.68 -5.52
CA ASP A 64 9.02 -3.99 -4.66
C ASP A 64 9.39 -2.81 -3.77
N ASP A 65 9.31 -1.59 -4.29
CA ASP A 65 9.52 -0.36 -3.50
C ASP A 65 8.47 -0.24 -2.40
N LEU A 66 7.20 -0.54 -2.70
CA LEU A 66 6.12 -0.54 -1.71
C LEU A 66 6.38 -1.59 -0.61
N LEU A 67 6.76 -2.81 -0.99
CA LEU A 67 7.05 -3.86 -0.03
C LEU A 67 8.25 -3.52 0.86
N LYS A 68 9.29 -2.92 0.30
CA LYS A 68 10.43 -2.43 1.08
C LYS A 68 10.02 -1.35 2.07
N PHE A 69 9.20 -0.41 1.64
CA PHE A 69 8.66 0.65 2.51
C PHE A 69 7.88 0.05 3.68
N LEU A 70 6.99 -0.90 3.40
CA LEU A 70 6.20 -1.56 4.43
C LEU A 70 7.07 -2.34 5.40
N ASN A 71 8.04 -3.10 4.90
CA ASN A 71 8.99 -3.85 5.73
C ASN A 71 9.79 -2.93 6.65
N LYS A 72 10.23 -1.79 6.13
CA LYS A 72 10.93 -0.77 6.93
C LYS A 72 10.06 -0.25 8.09
N ASN A 73 8.75 -0.20 7.89
CA ASN A 73 7.78 0.21 8.90
C ASN A 73 7.21 -0.98 9.69
N GLN A 74 7.86 -2.13 9.66
CA GLN A 74 7.50 -3.35 10.40
C GLN A 74 6.16 -3.95 9.97
N VAL A 75 5.77 -3.75 8.71
CA VAL A 75 4.61 -4.39 8.10
C VAL A 75 5.12 -5.39 7.07
N PHE A 76 4.78 -6.67 7.24
CA PHE A 76 5.31 -7.77 6.41
C PHE A 76 4.15 -8.49 5.71
N PRO A 77 3.66 -7.97 4.56
CA PRO A 77 2.60 -8.62 3.81
C PRO A 77 3.05 -9.97 3.26
N LYS A 78 2.11 -10.91 3.21
CA LYS A 78 2.36 -12.25 2.66
C LYS A 78 1.32 -12.62 1.62
N ILE A 79 1.73 -13.44 0.65
CA ILE A 79 0.84 -14.02 -0.33
C ILE A 79 0.06 -15.15 0.33
N ASN A 80 -1.26 -15.15 0.12
CA ASN A 80 -2.09 -16.28 0.49
C ASN A 80 -2.67 -16.92 -0.79
N PRO A 81 -2.07 -18.01 -1.28
CA PRO A 81 -2.46 -18.62 -2.55
C PRO A 81 -3.86 -19.24 -2.53
N LYS A 82 -4.44 -19.44 -1.36
CA LYS A 82 -5.80 -20.00 -1.21
C LYS A 82 -6.89 -18.96 -1.47
N ILE A 83 -6.55 -17.66 -1.42
CA ILE A 83 -7.52 -16.58 -1.59
C ILE A 83 -7.48 -16.06 -3.03
N VAL A 84 -6.42 -15.34 -3.39
CA VAL A 84 -6.21 -14.81 -4.74
C VAL A 84 -4.74 -14.98 -5.08
N LYS A 85 -4.47 -15.61 -6.23
CA LYS A 85 -3.09 -15.88 -6.66
C LYS A 85 -2.28 -14.60 -6.76
N GLY A 86 -1.13 -14.59 -6.13
CA GLY A 86 -0.17 -13.48 -6.20
C GLY A 86 -0.52 -12.25 -5.38
N THR A 87 -1.64 -12.23 -4.66
CA THR A 87 -2.04 -11.08 -3.86
C THR A 87 -1.38 -11.07 -2.50
N TYR A 88 -0.80 -9.93 -2.13
CA TYR A 88 -0.20 -9.70 -0.83
C TYR A 88 -1.23 -9.16 0.15
N PHE A 89 -1.37 -9.79 1.28
CA PHE A 89 -2.26 -9.40 2.37
C PHE A 89 -1.49 -9.09 3.64
N CYS A 90 -2.01 -8.17 4.45
CA CYS A 90 -1.50 -7.99 5.81
C CYS A 90 -1.86 -9.19 6.68
N ASN A 91 -0.90 -9.61 7.47
CA ASN A 91 -1.14 -10.53 8.58
C ASN A 91 -1.56 -9.73 9.80
N SER A 92 -2.81 -9.72 10.08
CA SER A 92 -3.31 -9.15 11.34
C SER A 92 -4.22 -10.12 12.02
#